data_25701aec763d57e87970907178ab67be
#
_entry.id   25701aec763d57e87970907178ab67be
#
_cell.length_a   1.000
_cell.length_b   1.000
_cell.length_c   1.000
_cell.angle_alpha   90.00
_cell.angle_beta   90.00
_cell.angle_gamma   90.00
#
_symmetry.space_group_name_H-M   'P 1'
#
loop_
_entity.id
_entity.type
_entity.pdbx_description
1 polymer ?
#
loop_
_entity_poly.entity_id
_entity_poly.type
_entity_poly.pdbx_seq_one_letter_code
_entity_poly.pdbx_strand_id
1 'polypeptide(L)'
;MKCPKCGNDEDKVLDSRSVREGAAIRRRRECATCGFRFTTHEEVDRDEVIVVKRDGRRQPFDRRKLEKGVRVACGNRPVSDEQIRNLLDSVISAIDGEEISSERLGELVMERLHRIDQVAYIRFASVYRNFTDVNQFLSAITEMVKKR
;
A
#
# COMPACT_ATOMS: atom_id res chain seq x y z
N MET A 1 1.66 24.81 4.55
CA MET A 1 2.46 23.54 4.69
C MET A 1 3.94 23.89 4.63
N LYS A 2 4.78 23.32 5.52
CA LYS A 2 6.20 23.68 5.58
C LYS A 2 6.94 23.46 4.27
N CYS A 3 7.60 24.51 3.79
CA CYS A 3 8.45 24.44 2.62
C CYS A 3 9.65 23.52 2.87
N PRO A 4 9.88 22.48 2.03
CA PRO A 4 11.00 21.56 2.25
C PRO A 4 12.38 22.19 2.04
N LYS A 5 12.44 23.40 1.45
CA LYS A 5 13.69 24.12 1.22
C LYS A 5 14.04 25.12 2.34
N CYS A 6 13.10 25.92 2.83
CA CYS A 6 13.36 27.00 3.79
C CYS A 6 12.60 26.87 5.11
N GLY A 7 11.68 25.88 5.24
CA GLY A 7 10.91 25.65 6.45
C GLY A 7 9.76 26.63 6.71
N ASN A 8 9.54 27.62 5.86
CA ASN A 8 8.42 28.55 6.00
C ASN A 8 7.08 27.86 5.79
N ASP A 9 6.06 28.25 6.54
CA ASP A 9 4.72 27.66 6.51
C ASP A 9 3.78 28.30 5.47
N GLU A 10 4.14 29.45 4.93
CA GLU A 10 3.30 30.17 3.96
C GLU A 10 3.58 29.69 2.54
N ASP A 11 2.55 29.17 1.90
CA ASP A 11 2.57 28.74 0.51
C ASP A 11 1.27 29.08 -0.20
N LYS A 12 1.32 29.17 -1.53
CA LYS A 12 0.15 29.27 -2.38
C LYS A 12 -0.01 28.02 -3.23
N VAL A 13 -1.26 27.59 -3.44
CA VAL A 13 -1.60 26.50 -4.33
C VAL A 13 -1.68 27.03 -5.75
N LEU A 14 -0.84 26.52 -6.65
CA LEU A 14 -0.81 26.87 -8.07
C LEU A 14 -1.78 26.02 -8.89
N ASP A 15 -1.92 24.75 -8.54
CA ASP A 15 -2.75 23.76 -9.23
C ASP A 15 -3.24 22.72 -8.24
N SER A 16 -4.48 22.28 -8.43
CA SER A 16 -5.11 21.25 -7.63
C SER A 16 -5.92 20.34 -8.55
N ARG A 17 -5.65 19.04 -8.51
CA ARG A 17 -6.40 18.06 -9.33
C ARG A 17 -6.60 16.76 -8.57
N SER A 18 -7.75 16.13 -8.80
CA SER A 18 -8.01 14.79 -8.36
C SER A 18 -7.11 13.80 -9.13
N VAL A 19 -6.55 12.83 -8.41
CA VAL A 19 -5.71 11.76 -8.94
C VAL A 19 -6.13 10.43 -8.32
N ARG A 20 -5.67 9.32 -8.89
CA ARG A 20 -6.00 7.97 -8.41
C ARG A 20 -7.51 7.74 -8.33
N GLU A 21 -8.24 8.07 -9.41
CA GLU A 21 -9.69 7.89 -9.51
C GLU A 21 -10.50 8.55 -8.38
N GLY A 22 -10.01 9.68 -7.86
CA GLY A 22 -10.65 10.42 -6.78
C GLY A 22 -10.15 10.09 -5.37
N ALA A 23 -9.28 9.09 -5.21
CA ALA A 23 -8.76 8.69 -3.90
C ALA A 23 -7.73 9.67 -3.30
N ALA A 24 -7.20 10.59 -4.10
CA ALA A 24 -6.24 11.59 -3.64
C ALA A 24 -6.37 12.92 -4.40
N ILE A 25 -5.98 14.01 -3.76
CA ILE A 25 -5.84 15.33 -4.37
C ILE A 25 -4.36 15.66 -4.46
N ARG A 26 -3.87 15.87 -5.69
CA ARG A 26 -2.52 16.37 -5.92
C ARG A 26 -2.55 17.88 -5.98
N ARG A 27 -1.72 18.54 -5.16
CA ARG A 27 -1.57 20.01 -5.18
C ARG A 27 -0.14 20.41 -5.51
N ARG A 28 0.01 21.31 -6.47
CA ARG A 28 1.29 21.99 -6.76
C ARG A 28 1.33 23.29 -6.00
N ARG A 29 2.35 23.46 -5.17
CA ARG A 29 2.51 24.60 -4.26
C ARG A 29 3.76 25.39 -4.57
N GLU A 30 3.74 26.67 -4.22
CA GLU A 30 4.90 27.56 -4.29
C GLU A 30 5.05 28.28 -2.95
N CYS A 31 6.23 28.18 -2.35
CA CYS A 31 6.55 28.86 -1.11
C CYS A 31 6.51 30.37 -1.32
N ALA A 32 5.81 31.09 -0.44
CA ALA A 32 5.70 32.56 -0.53
C ALA A 32 7.04 33.26 -0.28
N THR A 33 7.93 32.65 0.51
CA THR A 33 9.21 33.26 0.90
C THR A 33 10.33 32.98 -0.09
N CYS A 34 10.55 31.74 -0.51
CA CYS A 34 11.71 31.37 -1.34
C CYS A 34 11.34 30.98 -2.78
N GLY A 35 10.07 30.98 -3.17
CA GLY A 35 9.61 30.64 -4.51
C GLY A 35 9.78 29.15 -4.87
N PHE A 36 10.23 28.31 -3.93
CA PHE A 36 10.42 26.89 -4.21
C PHE A 36 9.09 26.20 -4.47
N ARG A 37 9.02 25.43 -5.56
CA ARG A 37 7.82 24.69 -5.95
C ARG A 37 7.92 23.25 -5.52
N PHE A 38 6.86 22.76 -4.86
CA PHE A 38 6.77 21.39 -4.39
C PHE A 38 5.36 20.83 -4.60
N THR A 39 5.24 19.53 -4.60
CA THR A 39 3.98 18.83 -4.79
C THR A 39 3.60 18.11 -3.51
N THR A 40 2.32 18.21 -3.14
CA THR A 40 1.74 17.48 -2.01
C THR A 40 0.58 16.63 -2.49
N HIS A 41 0.32 15.55 -1.76
CA HIS A 41 -0.87 14.73 -1.94
C HIS A 41 -1.68 14.78 -0.64
N GLU A 42 -2.99 14.94 -0.79
CA GLU A 42 -3.96 14.86 0.29
C GLU A 42 -4.78 13.60 0.06
N GLU A 43 -4.83 12.74 1.05
CA GLU A 43 -5.53 11.45 1.02
C GLU A 43 -6.34 11.34 2.29
N VAL A 44 -7.41 10.53 2.26
CA VAL A 44 -8.15 10.19 3.47
C VAL A 44 -7.22 9.42 4.40
N ASP A 45 -7.00 9.95 5.59
CA ASP A 45 -6.26 9.25 6.64
C ASP A 45 -7.12 8.11 7.18
N ARG A 46 -6.54 6.90 7.21
CA ARG A 46 -7.17 5.69 7.72
C ARG A 46 -6.48 5.19 8.99
N ASP A 47 -5.89 6.09 9.76
CA ASP A 47 -5.25 5.77 11.04
C ASP A 47 -6.25 5.21 12.07
N GLU A 48 -7.55 5.38 11.82
CA GLU A 48 -8.62 4.82 12.67
C GLU A 48 -8.84 3.32 12.49
N VAL A 49 -8.35 2.73 11.38
CA VAL A 49 -8.51 1.29 11.14
C VAL A 49 -7.59 0.50 12.07
N ILE A 50 -8.16 -0.45 12.78
CA ILE A 50 -7.42 -1.35 13.66
C ILE A 50 -7.17 -2.69 12.95
N VAL A 51 -5.92 -3.13 12.97
CA VAL A 51 -5.53 -4.47 12.51
C VAL A 51 -5.51 -5.43 13.70
N VAL A 52 -6.35 -6.45 13.64
CA VAL A 52 -6.40 -7.52 14.63
C VAL A 52 -5.46 -8.65 14.21
N LYS A 53 -4.46 -8.93 15.03
CA LYS A 53 -3.47 -10.00 14.80
C LYS A 53 -4.03 -11.38 15.17
N ARG A 54 -3.39 -12.46 14.68
CA ARG A 54 -3.76 -13.85 14.99
C ARG A 54 -3.79 -14.16 16.49
N ASP A 55 -2.92 -13.52 17.27
CA ASP A 55 -2.86 -13.66 18.73
C ASP A 55 -3.85 -12.74 19.47
N GLY A 56 -4.73 -12.05 18.76
CA GLY A 56 -5.73 -11.12 19.30
C GLY A 56 -5.21 -9.72 19.59
N ARG A 57 -3.92 -9.45 19.44
CA ARG A 57 -3.38 -8.09 19.59
C ARG A 57 -3.98 -7.14 18.56
N ARG A 58 -4.26 -5.93 18.99
CA ARG A 58 -4.84 -4.86 18.18
C ARG A 58 -3.81 -3.76 17.99
N GLN A 59 -3.62 -3.32 16.76
CA GLN A 59 -2.71 -2.22 16.45
C GLN A 59 -3.28 -1.35 15.32
N PRO A 60 -3.00 -0.04 15.31
CA PRO A 60 -3.39 0.82 14.22
C PRO A 60 -2.85 0.31 12.88
N PHE A 61 -3.65 0.48 11.82
CA PHE A 61 -3.20 0.20 10.46
C PHE A 61 -2.05 1.14 10.09
N ASP A 62 -0.98 0.57 9.58
CA ASP A 62 0.19 1.30 9.10
C ASP A 62 0.44 1.01 7.62
N ARG A 63 0.10 1.99 6.77
CA ARG A 63 0.31 1.93 5.33
C ARG A 63 1.78 1.67 4.97
N ARG A 64 2.74 2.29 5.67
CA ARG A 64 4.18 2.14 5.39
C ARG A 64 4.64 0.71 5.63
N LYS A 65 4.10 0.09 6.66
CA LYS A 65 4.39 -1.31 7.00
C LYS A 65 3.87 -2.26 5.93
N LEU A 66 2.65 -2.02 5.43
CA LEU A 66 2.08 -2.79 4.34
C LEU A 66 2.89 -2.60 3.05
N GLU A 67 3.22 -1.36 2.70
CA GLU A 67 4.04 -1.02 1.53
C GLU A 67 5.40 -1.72 1.57
N LYS A 68 6.08 -1.69 2.72
CA LYS A 68 7.37 -2.37 2.90
C LYS A 68 7.26 -3.87 2.60
N GLY A 69 6.21 -4.54 3.07
CA GLY A 69 5.97 -5.97 2.79
C GLY A 69 5.78 -6.24 1.30
N VAL A 70 4.97 -5.43 0.63
CA VAL A 70 4.73 -5.54 -0.81
C VAL A 70 6.02 -5.28 -1.62
N ARG A 71 6.78 -4.24 -1.27
CA ARG A 71 8.06 -3.93 -1.94
C ARG A 71 9.09 -5.04 -1.81
N VAL A 72 9.20 -5.65 -0.65
CA VAL A 72 10.09 -6.82 -0.44
C VAL A 72 9.68 -7.98 -1.35
N ALA A 73 8.39 -8.27 -1.46
CA ALA A 73 7.90 -9.33 -2.35
C ALA A 73 8.16 -9.02 -3.83
N CYS A 74 8.04 -7.76 -4.24
CA CYS A 74 8.28 -7.27 -5.60
C CYS A 74 9.76 -7.03 -5.94
N GLY A 75 10.69 -7.23 -5.00
CA GLY A 75 12.12 -7.01 -5.20
C GLY A 75 12.67 -7.81 -6.39
N ASN A 76 13.38 -7.13 -7.31
CA ASN A 76 13.91 -7.70 -8.57
C ASN A 76 12.82 -8.30 -9.48
N ARG A 77 11.60 -7.75 -9.42
CA ARG A 77 10.51 -8.09 -10.35
C ARG A 77 10.17 -6.87 -11.21
N PRO A 78 9.66 -7.07 -12.45
CA PRO A 78 9.25 -5.98 -13.34
C PRO A 78 7.91 -5.36 -12.90
N VAL A 79 7.85 -4.92 -11.64
CA VAL A 79 6.68 -4.27 -11.03
C VAL A 79 7.07 -2.83 -10.74
N SER A 80 6.35 -1.89 -11.37
CA SER A 80 6.64 -0.46 -11.22
C SER A 80 6.16 0.08 -9.87
N ASP A 81 6.76 1.19 -9.43
CA ASP A 81 6.30 1.92 -8.25
C ASP A 81 4.85 2.38 -8.36
N GLU A 82 4.38 2.67 -9.56
CA GLU A 82 2.99 3.02 -9.82
C GLU A 82 2.05 1.83 -9.58
N GLN A 83 2.42 0.64 -10.07
CA GLN A 83 1.65 -0.59 -9.82
C GLN A 83 1.57 -0.91 -8.32
N ILE A 84 2.68 -0.72 -7.58
CA ILE A 84 2.69 -0.91 -6.13
C ILE A 84 1.75 0.09 -5.44
N ARG A 85 1.82 1.37 -5.80
CA ARG A 85 0.91 2.39 -5.25
C ARG A 85 -0.55 2.06 -5.52
N ASN A 86 -0.89 1.73 -6.76
CA ASN A 86 -2.26 1.38 -7.15
C ASN A 86 -2.76 0.13 -6.41
N LEU A 87 -1.89 -0.87 -6.22
CA LEU A 87 -2.20 -2.04 -5.41
C LEU A 87 -2.57 -1.64 -3.98
N LEU A 88 -1.71 -0.84 -3.34
CA LEU A 88 -1.93 -0.40 -1.95
C LEU A 88 -3.22 0.40 -1.82
N ASP A 89 -3.46 1.35 -2.74
CA ASP A 89 -4.68 2.16 -2.74
C ASP A 89 -5.93 1.28 -2.89
N SER A 90 -5.89 0.28 -3.77
CA SER A 90 -6.99 -0.67 -3.96
C SER A 90 -7.23 -1.58 -2.75
N VAL A 91 -6.16 -1.97 -2.03
CA VAL A 91 -6.28 -2.73 -0.79
C VAL A 91 -6.90 -1.87 0.31
N ILE A 92 -6.40 -0.65 0.48
CA ILE A 92 -6.90 0.28 1.51
C ILE A 92 -8.37 0.64 1.26
N SER A 93 -8.75 0.86 0.00
CA SER A 93 -10.14 1.15 -0.37
C SER A 93 -11.08 -0.04 -0.13
N ALA A 94 -10.56 -1.26 -0.13
CA ALA A 94 -11.32 -2.48 0.11
C ALA A 94 -11.46 -2.82 1.61
N ILE A 95 -10.84 -2.04 2.50
CA ILE A 95 -11.05 -2.19 3.93
C ILE A 95 -12.42 -1.60 4.27
N ASP A 96 -13.31 -2.45 4.73
CA ASP A 96 -14.66 -2.08 5.17
C ASP A 96 -14.70 -2.06 6.70
N GLY A 97 -15.18 -0.94 7.26
CA GLY A 97 -15.28 -0.74 8.70
C GLY A 97 -13.99 -0.26 9.39
N GLU A 98 -14.04 -0.26 10.72
CA GLU A 98 -12.98 0.25 11.60
C GLU A 98 -11.94 -0.81 12.00
N GLU A 99 -12.18 -2.06 11.67
CA GLU A 99 -11.30 -3.19 11.99
C GLU A 99 -11.14 -4.14 10.81
N ILE A 100 -9.95 -4.68 10.68
CA ILE A 100 -9.64 -5.76 9.72
C ILE A 100 -8.71 -6.77 10.36
N SER A 101 -8.95 -8.07 10.14
CA SER A 101 -7.99 -9.08 10.56
C SER A 101 -6.72 -9.02 9.71
N SER A 102 -5.59 -9.36 10.31
CA SER A 102 -4.33 -9.44 9.57
C SER A 102 -4.41 -10.45 8.43
N GLU A 103 -5.16 -11.55 8.61
CA GLU A 103 -5.43 -12.57 7.58
C GLU A 103 -6.16 -11.96 6.39
N ARG A 104 -7.26 -11.23 6.64
CA ARG A 104 -8.04 -10.62 5.56
C ARG A 104 -7.25 -9.55 4.81
N LEU A 105 -6.47 -8.75 5.54
CA LEU A 105 -5.59 -7.76 4.93
C LEU A 105 -4.58 -8.40 3.98
N GLY A 106 -3.98 -9.52 4.38
CA GLY A 106 -3.04 -10.23 3.53
C GLY A 106 -3.69 -10.93 2.35
N GLU A 107 -4.90 -11.46 2.50
CA GLU A 107 -5.67 -11.99 1.37
C GLU A 107 -5.93 -10.92 0.32
N LEU A 108 -6.33 -9.72 0.74
CA LEU A 108 -6.52 -8.57 -0.15
C LEU A 108 -5.25 -8.22 -0.94
N VAL A 109 -4.09 -8.25 -0.30
CA VAL A 109 -2.80 -8.05 -0.99
C VAL A 109 -2.50 -9.18 -1.96
N MET A 110 -2.67 -10.43 -1.53
CA MET A 110 -2.41 -11.61 -2.35
C MET A 110 -3.28 -11.66 -3.62
N GLU A 111 -4.57 -11.33 -3.50
CA GLU A 111 -5.49 -11.26 -4.64
C GLU A 111 -5.00 -10.28 -5.72
N ARG A 112 -4.42 -9.14 -5.32
CA ARG A 112 -3.90 -8.13 -6.24
C ARG A 112 -2.54 -8.51 -6.81
N LEU A 113 -1.63 -8.99 -5.95
CA LEU A 113 -0.31 -9.46 -6.41
C LEU A 113 -0.42 -10.59 -7.42
N HIS A 114 -1.38 -11.51 -7.25
CA HIS A 114 -1.61 -12.60 -8.19
C HIS A 114 -1.87 -12.10 -9.62
N ARG A 115 -2.52 -10.94 -9.78
CA ARG A 115 -2.81 -10.33 -11.10
C ARG A 115 -1.63 -9.54 -11.66
N ILE A 116 -0.71 -9.08 -10.81
CA ILE A 116 0.42 -8.23 -11.20
C ILE A 116 1.64 -9.09 -11.50
N ASP A 117 2.04 -9.94 -10.55
CA ASP A 117 3.23 -10.78 -10.67
C ASP A 117 3.11 -12.03 -9.77
N GLN A 118 3.11 -13.19 -10.39
CA GLN A 118 2.93 -14.46 -9.70
C GLN A 118 4.08 -14.81 -8.75
N VAL A 119 5.31 -14.39 -9.07
CA VAL A 119 6.47 -14.62 -8.20
C VAL A 119 6.38 -13.73 -6.96
N ALA A 120 6.02 -12.46 -7.12
CA ALA A 120 5.77 -11.56 -6.00
C ALA A 120 4.64 -12.09 -5.10
N TYR A 121 3.56 -12.62 -5.69
CA TYR A 121 2.50 -13.29 -4.95
C TYR A 121 3.03 -14.43 -4.08
N ILE A 122 3.79 -15.38 -4.65
CA ILE A 122 4.35 -16.52 -3.92
C ILE A 122 5.29 -16.08 -2.80
N ARG A 123 6.14 -15.09 -3.05
CA ARG A 123 7.05 -14.52 -2.04
C ARG A 123 6.29 -13.88 -0.89
N PHE A 124 5.25 -13.11 -1.18
CA PHE A 124 4.39 -12.52 -0.16
C PHE A 124 3.65 -13.60 0.63
N ALA A 125 3.05 -14.58 -0.06
CA ALA A 125 2.34 -15.69 0.56
C ALA A 125 3.24 -16.54 1.46
N SER A 126 4.53 -16.74 1.10
CA SER A 126 5.48 -17.53 1.88
C SER A 126 5.72 -16.95 3.28
N VAL A 127 5.77 -15.62 3.38
CA VAL A 127 5.93 -14.90 4.66
C VAL A 127 4.59 -14.81 5.39
N TYR A 128 3.51 -14.57 4.64
CA TYR A 128 2.22 -14.24 5.21
C TYR A 128 1.45 -15.46 5.73
N ARG A 129 1.44 -16.56 4.95
CA ARG A 129 0.75 -17.81 5.32
C ARG A 129 1.50 -18.65 6.33
N ASN A 130 2.78 -18.31 6.61
CA ASN A 130 3.62 -19.03 7.56
C ASN A 130 3.58 -20.54 7.36
N PHE A 131 3.92 -20.98 6.13
CA PHE A 131 3.94 -22.41 5.79
C PHE A 131 4.83 -23.19 6.77
N THR A 132 4.32 -24.27 7.30
CA THR A 132 5.03 -25.10 8.28
C THR A 132 5.92 -26.15 7.62
N ASP A 133 5.64 -26.49 6.36
CA ASP A 133 6.42 -27.45 5.57
C ASP A 133 6.38 -27.14 4.06
N VAL A 134 7.25 -27.83 3.32
CA VAL A 134 7.40 -27.67 1.88
C VAL A 134 6.15 -28.13 1.11
N ASN A 135 5.40 -29.09 1.62
CA ASN A 135 4.22 -29.62 0.92
C ASN A 135 3.09 -28.58 0.89
N GLN A 136 2.90 -27.83 1.99
CA GLN A 136 1.94 -26.71 2.02
C GLN A 136 2.32 -25.63 1.00
N PHE A 137 3.60 -25.33 0.88
CA PHE A 137 4.10 -24.38 -0.11
C PHE A 137 3.89 -24.88 -1.55
N LEU A 138 4.21 -26.16 -1.84
CA LEU A 138 3.98 -26.77 -3.14
C LEU A 138 2.48 -26.82 -3.50
N SER A 139 1.61 -27.12 -2.55
CA SER A 139 0.16 -27.13 -2.75
C SER A 139 -0.34 -25.74 -3.15
N ALA A 140 0.13 -24.68 -2.50
CA ALA A 140 -0.23 -23.30 -2.84
C ALA A 140 0.22 -22.92 -4.26
N ILE A 141 1.40 -23.35 -4.69
CA ILE A 141 1.88 -23.14 -6.06
C ILE A 141 1.02 -23.92 -7.06
N THR A 142 0.70 -25.18 -6.76
CA THR A 142 -0.08 -26.04 -7.64
C THR A 142 -1.49 -25.51 -7.86
N GLU A 143 -2.14 -25.01 -6.79
CA GLU A 143 -3.45 -24.36 -6.89
C GLU A 143 -3.42 -23.12 -7.76
N MET A 144 -2.35 -22.34 -7.67
CA MET A 144 -2.16 -21.14 -8.47
C MET A 144 -2.00 -21.46 -9.96
N VAL A 145 -1.26 -22.53 -10.30
CA VAL A 145 -1.07 -22.97 -11.69
C VAL A 145 -2.37 -23.52 -12.29
N LYS A 146 -3.21 -24.18 -11.50
CA LYS A 146 -4.51 -24.74 -11.94
C LYS A 146 -5.59 -23.68 -12.18
N LYS A 147 -5.49 -22.50 -11.58
CA LYS A 147 -6.46 -21.41 -11.76
C LYS A 147 -6.15 -20.49 -12.96
N ARG A 148 -5.34 -20.96 -13.87
CA ARG A 148 -4.98 -20.27 -15.12
C ARG A 148 -5.95 -20.53 -16.26
#